data_71892db7a99faac9837b4f64961e369c
#
_entry.id   71892db7a99faac9837b4f64961e369c
#
_cell.length_a   1.000
_cell.length_b   1.000
_cell.length_c   1.000
_cell.angle_alpha   90.00
_cell.angle_beta   90.00
_cell.angle_gamma   90.00
#
_symmetry.space_group_name_H-M   'P 1'
#
loop_
_entity.id
_entity.type
_entity.pdbx_description
1 polymer ?
#
loop_
_entity_poly.entity_id
_entity_poly.type
_entity_poly.pdbx_seq_one_letter_code
_entity_poly.pdbx_strand_id
1 'polypeptide(L)'
;NKVSYKTLLMFEKELGRDRMTYLVEEGLPPDTATASHLESTKADGILFQAGGSDPVALRSAIMERINEGRRVVFLPGPVSHVKGSISQIPPRVIKALEALHISPVPVYAGFYTNSVLDAEADTDAQADIQIHILPKLAPGAEMAARLTSAWLECSAQAYATLPQLHGSLSALLFRSLRLHSDCRVIDGIDDTTLTYGQLLAISVAFAKRLKKITSNRRVGIILPPGKGAAIANLGCLFAGKTPVNFNYSASEGAFASSVKQSGVDWFITADTFMRKLQHFLWPPQRDLILICLL
;
A
#
# COMPACT_ATOMS: atom_id res chain seq x y z
N ASN A 1 3.86 13.43 9.23
CA ASN A 1 2.63 13.89 9.10
C ASN A 1 2.36 15.20 8.36
N LYS A 2 3.19 15.47 7.35
CA LYS A 2 2.93 16.51 6.33
C LYS A 2 1.58 16.30 5.59
N VAL A 3 0.99 15.08 5.67
CA VAL A 3 -0.28 14.71 5.03
C VAL A 3 -1.45 15.46 5.66
N SER A 4 -1.57 15.34 6.98
CA SER A 4 -2.67 15.96 7.72
C SER A 4 -2.65 17.47 7.53
N TYR A 5 -1.47 18.07 7.60
CA TYR A 5 -1.30 19.51 7.40
C TYR A 5 -1.65 19.98 5.98
N LYS A 6 -1.14 19.29 4.94
CA LYS A 6 -1.48 19.65 3.55
C LYS A 6 -2.98 19.44 3.26
N THR A 7 -3.57 18.37 3.78
CA THR A 7 -5.02 18.14 3.67
C THR A 7 -5.81 19.24 4.34
N LEU A 8 -5.39 19.66 5.52
CA LEU A 8 -6.02 20.79 6.23
C LEU A 8 -6.01 22.08 5.40
N LEU A 9 -4.85 22.44 4.84
CA LEU A 9 -4.71 23.61 3.98
C LEU A 9 -5.60 23.55 2.73
N MET A 10 -5.76 22.36 2.14
CA MET A 10 -6.68 22.17 1.02
C MET A 10 -8.14 22.39 1.44
N PHE A 11 -8.55 21.86 2.59
CA PHE A 11 -9.89 22.12 3.13
C PHE A 11 -10.13 23.60 3.42
N GLU A 12 -9.18 24.28 4.05
CA GLU A 12 -9.29 25.71 4.32
C GLU A 12 -9.44 26.53 3.04
N LYS A 13 -8.71 26.15 1.99
CA LYS A 13 -8.80 26.80 0.69
C LYS A 13 -10.16 26.62 0.02
N GLU A 14 -10.69 25.39 0.05
CA GLU A 14 -11.94 25.03 -0.65
C GLU A 14 -13.20 25.44 0.12
N LEU A 15 -13.16 25.36 1.45
CA LEU A 15 -14.34 25.54 2.30
C LEU A 15 -14.40 26.93 2.97
N GLY A 16 -13.30 27.66 2.96
CA GLY A 16 -13.13 28.93 3.67
C GLY A 16 -12.78 28.71 5.14
N ARG A 17 -11.62 29.20 5.56
CA ARG A 17 -11.12 29.06 6.94
C ARG A 17 -12.10 29.58 7.97
N ASP A 18 -12.71 30.71 7.72
CA ASP A 18 -13.65 31.40 8.65
C ASP A 18 -14.91 30.55 8.92
N ARG A 19 -15.17 29.55 8.11
CA ARG A 19 -16.34 28.67 8.22
C ARG A 19 -16.00 27.32 8.85
N MET A 20 -14.79 27.15 9.37
CA MET A 20 -14.33 25.89 9.95
C MET A 20 -14.16 26.02 11.45
N THR A 21 -14.56 25.00 12.17
CA THR A 21 -14.28 24.76 13.58
C THR A 21 -13.59 23.43 13.72
N TYR A 22 -12.51 23.40 14.46
CA TYR A 22 -11.71 22.18 14.63
C TYR A 22 -12.04 21.50 15.95
N LEU A 23 -12.40 20.23 15.89
CA LEU A 23 -12.61 19.40 17.07
C LEU A 23 -11.33 18.63 17.33
N VAL A 24 -10.66 18.93 18.45
CA VAL A 24 -9.34 18.42 18.81
C VAL A 24 -9.40 17.70 20.16
N GLU A 25 -8.81 16.51 20.26
CA GLU A 25 -8.73 15.76 21.51
C GLU A 25 -7.69 16.39 22.44
N GLU A 26 -8.08 16.75 23.64
CA GLU A 26 -7.21 17.34 24.66
C GLU A 26 -6.11 16.36 25.08
N GLY A 27 -4.87 16.84 25.17
CA GLY A 27 -3.70 15.98 25.48
C GLY A 27 -3.18 15.15 24.32
N LEU A 28 -3.87 15.15 23.17
CA LEU A 28 -3.42 14.49 21.95
C LEU A 28 -3.52 15.45 20.76
N PRO A 29 -2.70 16.50 20.73
CA PRO A 29 -2.74 17.46 19.64
C PRO A 29 -2.44 16.79 18.31
N PRO A 30 -2.92 17.34 17.18
CA PRO A 30 -2.49 16.92 15.87
C PRO A 30 -0.96 17.05 15.71
N ASP A 31 -0.42 16.56 14.60
CA ASP A 31 1.02 16.72 14.35
C ASP A 31 1.49 18.18 14.50
N THR A 32 2.79 18.34 14.83
CA THR A 32 3.37 19.64 15.17
C THR A 32 3.08 20.73 14.14
N ALA A 33 3.12 20.42 12.84
CA ALA A 33 2.87 21.39 11.79
C ALA A 33 1.40 21.87 11.79
N THR A 34 0.47 20.93 11.98
CA THR A 34 -0.97 21.24 12.09
C THR A 34 -1.27 22.03 13.35
N ALA A 35 -0.70 21.65 14.50
CA ALA A 35 -0.87 22.37 15.76
C ALA A 35 -0.38 23.82 15.66
N SER A 36 0.86 24.01 15.18
CA SER A 36 1.42 25.37 14.99
C SER A 36 0.60 26.22 14.02
N HIS A 37 0.04 25.61 12.98
CA HIS A 37 -0.83 26.32 12.04
C HIS A 37 -2.13 26.79 12.72
N LEU A 38 -2.79 25.92 13.45
CA LEU A 38 -4.03 26.25 14.16
C LEU A 38 -3.81 27.38 15.18
N GLU A 39 -2.71 27.33 15.94
CA GLU A 39 -2.31 28.37 16.88
C GLU A 39 -2.01 29.69 16.17
N SER A 40 -1.17 29.68 15.14
CA SER A 40 -0.75 30.89 14.42
C SER A 40 -1.92 31.59 13.73
N THR A 41 -2.92 30.84 13.29
CA THR A 41 -4.10 31.36 12.60
C THR A 41 -5.25 31.68 13.53
N LYS A 42 -5.08 31.44 14.85
CA LYS A 42 -6.17 31.59 15.85
C LYS A 42 -7.45 30.88 15.39
N ALA A 43 -7.31 29.66 14.90
CA ALA A 43 -8.41 28.87 14.39
C ALA A 43 -9.45 28.61 15.49
N ASP A 44 -10.73 28.69 15.14
CA ASP A 44 -11.81 28.32 16.06
C ASP A 44 -11.72 26.82 16.38
N GLY A 45 -11.71 26.46 17.65
CA GLY A 45 -11.51 25.09 18.10
C GLY A 45 -12.39 24.72 19.27
N ILE A 46 -12.82 23.45 19.29
CA ILE A 46 -13.49 22.81 20.40
C ILE A 46 -12.54 21.73 20.92
N LEU A 47 -12.15 21.85 22.19
CA LEU A 47 -11.37 20.82 22.87
C LEU A 47 -12.33 19.81 23.52
N PHE A 48 -11.99 18.53 23.42
CA PHE A 48 -12.74 17.46 24.07
C PHE A 48 -11.82 16.39 24.64
N GLN A 49 -12.30 15.68 25.65
CA GLN A 49 -11.62 14.50 26.21
C GLN A 49 -12.46 13.26 25.88
N ALA A 50 -11.87 12.32 25.16
CA ALA A 50 -12.53 11.06 24.87
C ALA A 50 -12.73 10.23 26.16
N GLY A 51 -13.96 10.15 26.63
CA GLY A 51 -14.33 9.47 27.90
C GLY A 51 -14.40 10.36 29.14
N GLY A 52 -14.04 11.65 29.02
CA GLY A 52 -14.10 12.62 30.11
C GLY A 52 -15.03 13.82 29.86
N SER A 53 -15.26 14.17 28.61
CA SER A 53 -16.19 15.25 28.26
C SER A 53 -17.63 14.78 28.39
N ASP A 54 -18.50 15.66 28.94
CA ASP A 54 -19.94 15.42 28.90
C ASP A 54 -20.42 15.36 27.45
N PRO A 55 -20.97 14.23 26.98
CA PRO A 55 -21.42 14.10 25.60
C PRO A 55 -22.50 15.09 25.21
N VAL A 56 -23.36 15.51 26.17
CA VAL A 56 -24.43 16.46 25.92
C VAL A 56 -23.87 17.86 25.68
N ALA A 57 -22.96 18.29 26.52
CA ALA A 57 -22.30 19.58 26.40
C ALA A 57 -21.46 19.66 25.10
N LEU A 58 -20.71 18.61 24.79
CA LEU A 58 -19.92 18.53 23.56
C LEU A 58 -20.81 18.56 22.31
N ARG A 59 -21.91 17.81 22.32
CA ARG A 59 -22.89 17.81 21.23
C ARG A 59 -23.50 19.23 21.04
N SER A 60 -23.87 19.89 22.14
CA SER A 60 -24.41 21.23 22.08
C SER A 60 -23.45 22.23 21.47
N ALA A 61 -22.18 22.20 21.87
CA ALA A 61 -21.14 23.05 21.31
C ALA A 61 -20.92 22.80 19.80
N ILE A 62 -20.93 21.53 19.37
CA ILE A 62 -20.82 21.16 17.95
C ILE A 62 -22.03 21.67 17.17
N MET A 63 -23.24 21.46 17.70
CA MET A 63 -24.48 21.90 17.03
C MET A 63 -24.60 23.40 16.93
N GLU A 64 -24.14 24.14 17.94
CA GLU A 64 -24.06 25.61 17.92
C GLU A 64 -23.24 26.07 16.72
N ARG A 65 -22.02 25.54 16.53
CA ARG A 65 -21.16 25.88 15.38
C ARG A 65 -21.78 25.49 14.04
N ILE A 66 -22.46 24.37 13.97
CA ILE A 66 -23.18 23.95 12.76
C ILE A 66 -24.31 24.90 12.44
N ASN A 67 -25.06 25.37 13.45
CA ASN A 67 -26.16 26.32 13.28
C ASN A 67 -25.68 27.72 12.89
N GLU A 68 -24.45 28.08 13.27
CA GLU A 68 -23.75 29.27 12.77
C GLU A 68 -23.28 29.15 11.31
N GLY A 69 -23.55 28.02 10.66
CA GLY A 69 -23.14 27.74 9.29
C GLY A 69 -21.69 27.28 9.16
N ARG A 70 -21.04 26.92 10.27
CA ARG A 70 -19.67 26.38 10.28
C ARG A 70 -19.65 24.90 10.02
N ARG A 71 -18.52 24.42 9.55
CA ARG A 71 -18.22 23.00 9.38
C ARG A 71 -17.27 22.54 10.47
N VAL A 72 -17.71 21.56 11.25
CA VAL A 72 -16.89 21.02 12.33
C VAL A 72 -16.04 19.88 11.76
N VAL A 73 -14.73 20.04 11.81
CA VAL A 73 -13.72 19.08 11.31
C VAL A 73 -13.06 18.41 12.50
N PHE A 74 -13.26 17.11 12.62
CA PHE A 74 -12.56 16.30 13.62
C PHE A 74 -11.15 15.99 13.14
N LEU A 75 -10.14 16.41 13.93
CA LEU A 75 -8.74 16.08 13.72
C LEU A 75 -8.35 15.01 14.73
N PRO A 76 -8.22 13.74 14.32
CA PRO A 76 -7.71 12.72 15.23
C PRO A 76 -6.28 13.06 15.63
N GLY A 77 -5.94 12.83 16.88
CA GLY A 77 -4.56 12.95 17.38
C GLY A 77 -3.60 12.02 16.63
N PRO A 78 -2.29 12.06 16.92
CA PRO A 78 -1.30 11.29 16.20
C PRO A 78 -1.66 9.81 16.24
N VAL A 79 -2.02 9.26 15.10
CA VAL A 79 -2.25 7.83 14.93
C VAL A 79 -0.90 7.21 14.63
N SER A 80 -0.53 6.15 15.34
CA SER A 80 0.73 5.45 15.08
C SER A 80 0.69 4.89 13.66
N HIS A 81 1.49 5.47 12.78
CA HIS A 81 1.60 5.01 11.41
C HIS A 81 2.60 3.87 11.34
N VAL A 82 2.12 2.66 11.31
CA VAL A 82 2.91 1.58 10.72
C VAL A 82 2.82 1.76 9.21
N LYS A 83 3.95 1.95 8.52
CA LYS A 83 3.99 2.10 7.05
C LYS A 83 3.15 0.99 6.41
N GLY A 84 2.17 1.37 5.59
CA GLY A 84 1.29 0.43 4.88
C GLY A 84 0.08 -0.08 5.66
N SER A 85 -0.13 0.33 6.91
CA SER A 85 -1.37 0.03 7.64
C SER A 85 -2.38 1.18 7.49
N ILE A 86 -3.65 0.83 7.41
CA ILE A 86 -4.72 1.81 7.57
C ILE A 86 -4.75 2.21 9.04
N SER A 87 -4.53 3.50 9.27
CA SER A 87 -4.60 4.06 10.61
C SER A 87 -6.01 3.86 11.17
N GLN A 88 -6.12 3.08 12.22
CA GLN A 88 -7.40 2.90 12.90
C GLN A 88 -7.67 4.13 13.78
N ILE A 89 -8.88 4.66 13.69
CA ILE A 89 -9.34 5.65 14.67
C ILE A 89 -9.36 4.97 16.05
N PRO A 90 -8.78 5.60 17.07
CA PRO A 90 -8.79 5.02 18.40
C PRO A 90 -10.23 4.69 18.86
N PRO A 91 -10.48 3.49 19.44
CA PRO A 91 -11.82 3.08 19.86
C PRO A 91 -12.53 4.09 20.79
N ARG A 92 -11.75 4.81 21.62
CA ARG A 92 -12.28 5.87 22.48
C ARG A 92 -12.93 7.01 21.72
N VAL A 93 -12.32 7.40 20.58
CA VAL A 93 -12.85 8.47 19.73
C VAL A 93 -14.15 8.03 19.07
N ILE A 94 -14.21 6.78 18.62
CA ILE A 94 -15.42 6.23 18.02
C ILE A 94 -16.55 6.19 19.04
N LYS A 95 -16.30 5.75 20.28
CA LYS A 95 -17.27 5.77 21.36
C LYS A 95 -17.78 7.20 21.64
N ALA A 96 -16.88 8.20 21.61
CA ALA A 96 -17.30 9.59 21.76
C ALA A 96 -18.20 10.05 20.62
N LEU A 97 -17.88 9.73 19.38
CA LEU A 97 -18.73 10.05 18.21
C LEU A 97 -20.09 9.32 18.26
N GLU A 98 -20.12 8.08 18.70
CA GLU A 98 -21.37 7.32 18.90
C GLU A 98 -22.25 7.96 19.98
N ALA A 99 -21.66 8.37 21.12
CA ALA A 99 -22.37 9.05 22.20
C ALA A 99 -22.97 10.41 21.78
N LEU A 100 -22.35 11.08 20.82
CA LEU A 100 -22.84 12.35 20.28
C LEU A 100 -24.07 12.20 19.37
N HIS A 101 -24.38 10.98 18.91
CA HIS A 101 -25.44 10.73 17.93
C HIS A 101 -25.38 11.65 16.70
N ILE A 102 -24.17 12.01 16.27
CA ILE A 102 -23.91 12.82 15.08
C ILE A 102 -23.58 11.90 13.91
N SER A 103 -24.01 12.31 12.72
CA SER A 103 -23.70 11.62 11.47
C SER A 103 -22.43 12.21 10.85
N PRO A 104 -21.27 11.59 11.01
CA PRO A 104 -20.04 12.11 10.41
C PRO A 104 -20.01 11.88 8.90
N VAL A 105 -19.33 12.77 8.21
CA VAL A 105 -18.91 12.59 6.82
C VAL A 105 -17.43 12.19 6.86
N PRO A 106 -17.08 10.93 6.58
CA PRO A 106 -15.70 10.52 6.57
C PRO A 106 -14.97 11.14 5.37
N VAL A 107 -13.71 11.51 5.60
CA VAL A 107 -12.85 12.04 4.55
C VAL A 107 -11.56 11.22 4.54
N TYR A 108 -11.25 10.65 3.40
CA TYR A 108 -9.99 9.92 3.18
C TYR A 108 -9.03 10.80 2.38
N ALA A 109 -7.84 11.00 2.90
CA ALA A 109 -6.75 11.63 2.16
C ALA A 109 -5.66 10.61 1.88
N GLY A 110 -5.49 10.25 0.62
CA GLY A 110 -4.45 9.35 0.14
C GLY A 110 -3.23 10.10 -0.35
N PHE A 111 -2.06 9.58 -0.02
CA PHE A 111 -0.78 10.03 -0.55
C PHE A 111 -0.28 9.03 -1.56
N TYR A 112 -0.03 9.52 -2.74
CA TYR A 112 0.58 8.73 -3.78
C TYR A 112 1.83 9.47 -4.25
N THR A 113 2.99 9.01 -3.86
CA THR A 113 4.25 9.47 -4.45
C THR A 113 4.44 8.76 -5.78
N ASN A 114 4.89 9.48 -6.79
CA ASN A 114 5.24 8.90 -8.09
C ASN A 114 6.40 7.88 -8.00
N SER A 115 7.03 7.77 -6.85
CA SER A 115 8.12 6.83 -6.57
C SER A 115 7.82 6.07 -5.27
N VAL A 116 7.68 4.77 -5.38
CA VAL A 116 7.56 3.85 -4.23
C VAL A 116 8.85 3.86 -3.38
N LEU A 117 9.95 4.35 -3.93
CA LEU A 117 11.28 4.35 -3.35
C LEU A 117 11.65 5.67 -2.65
N ASP A 118 10.94 6.77 -2.92
CA ASP A 118 11.20 8.08 -2.33
C ASP A 118 10.60 8.25 -0.92
N ALA A 119 10.43 7.15 -0.19
CA ALA A 119 9.97 7.21 1.20
C ALA A 119 10.95 7.94 2.14
N GLU A 120 12.17 8.22 1.67
CA GLU A 120 13.21 8.98 2.37
C GLU A 120 13.62 10.27 1.64
N ALA A 121 13.19 10.48 0.40
CA ALA A 121 13.48 11.71 -0.30
C ALA A 121 12.73 12.87 0.36
N ASP A 122 13.48 13.88 0.68
CA ASP A 122 13.02 15.13 1.29
C ASP A 122 11.93 15.76 0.39
N THR A 123 10.83 15.84 0.84
CA THR A 123 9.44 15.84 0.46
C THR A 123 8.94 17.15 -0.15
N ASP A 124 9.70 17.85 -0.91
CA ASP A 124 9.21 18.91 -1.80
C ASP A 124 8.79 18.39 -3.19
N ALA A 125 9.03 17.12 -3.48
CA ALA A 125 8.48 16.48 -4.65
C ALA A 125 6.94 16.46 -4.55
N GLN A 126 6.28 16.99 -5.55
CA GLN A 126 4.82 17.04 -5.75
C GLN A 126 4.18 15.68 -5.48
N ALA A 127 3.82 15.44 -4.22
CA ALA A 127 2.97 14.31 -3.88
C ALA A 127 1.52 14.74 -4.19
N ASP A 128 0.89 14.07 -5.13
CA ASP A 128 -0.52 14.28 -5.41
C ASP A 128 -1.33 13.77 -4.22
N ILE A 129 -2.03 14.69 -3.57
CA ILE A 129 -2.98 14.35 -2.51
C ILE A 129 -4.33 14.15 -3.18
N GLN A 130 -4.87 12.95 -3.04
CA GLN A 130 -6.24 12.67 -3.45
C GLN A 130 -7.14 12.70 -2.22
N ILE A 131 -8.18 13.54 -2.27
CA ILE A 131 -9.19 13.63 -1.22
C ILE A 131 -10.46 12.98 -1.72
N HIS A 132 -10.94 12.01 -0.97
CA HIS A 132 -12.20 11.32 -1.21
C HIS A 132 -13.16 11.62 -0.06
N ILE A 133 -14.30 12.21 -0.38
CA ILE A 133 -15.38 12.47 0.56
C ILE A 133 -16.36 11.32 0.47
N LEU A 134 -16.52 10.60 1.57
CA LEU A 134 -17.39 9.44 1.65
C LEU A 134 -18.83 9.82 1.96
N PRO A 135 -19.80 8.96 1.69
CA PRO A 135 -21.17 9.19 2.10
C PRO A 135 -21.30 9.36 3.62
N LYS A 136 -22.23 10.22 4.01
CA LYS A 136 -22.57 10.45 5.42
C LYS A 136 -22.94 9.14 6.11
N LEU A 137 -22.32 8.85 7.24
CA LEU A 137 -22.62 7.69 8.05
C LEU A 137 -23.80 7.97 8.97
N ALA A 138 -24.79 7.08 8.99
CA ALA A 138 -25.88 7.17 9.95
C ALA A 138 -25.35 6.94 11.38
N PRO A 139 -25.87 7.66 12.41
CA PRO A 139 -25.51 7.37 13.79
C PRO A 139 -25.97 5.98 14.19
N GLY A 140 -25.29 5.35 15.14
CA GLY A 140 -25.69 4.04 15.67
C GLY A 140 -24.52 3.09 15.90
N ALA A 141 -24.84 1.89 16.35
CA ALA A 141 -23.87 0.83 16.61
C ALA A 141 -23.02 0.47 15.38
N GLU A 142 -21.83 -0.06 15.64
CA GLU A 142 -20.88 -0.49 14.60
C GLU A 142 -20.28 0.65 13.74
N MET A 143 -20.34 1.90 14.21
CA MET A 143 -19.74 3.03 13.49
C MET A 143 -18.27 2.78 13.16
N ALA A 144 -17.52 2.15 14.07
CA ALA A 144 -16.12 1.78 13.86
C ALA A 144 -15.96 0.85 12.66
N ALA A 145 -16.74 -0.21 12.58
CA ALA A 145 -16.67 -1.18 11.51
C ALA A 145 -17.06 -0.55 10.16
N ARG A 146 -18.15 0.23 10.16
CA ARG A 146 -18.61 0.93 8.95
C ARG A 146 -17.61 1.98 8.45
N LEU A 147 -17.01 2.72 9.36
CA LEU A 147 -16.00 3.72 9.02
C LEU A 147 -14.72 3.03 8.48
N THR A 148 -14.28 1.95 9.11
CA THR A 148 -13.13 1.17 8.66
C THR A 148 -13.39 0.58 7.27
N SER A 149 -14.57 -0.01 7.05
CA SER A 149 -14.95 -0.58 5.74
C SER A 149 -15.00 0.51 4.65
N ALA A 150 -15.59 1.65 4.95
CA ALA A 150 -15.67 2.78 4.01
C ALA A 150 -14.27 3.31 3.65
N TRP A 151 -13.37 3.40 4.61
CA TRP A 151 -11.99 3.82 4.35
C TRP A 151 -11.19 2.79 3.56
N LEU A 152 -11.35 1.50 3.85
CA LEU A 152 -10.73 0.42 3.08
C LEU A 152 -11.18 0.48 1.62
N GLU A 153 -12.47 0.60 1.38
CA GLU A 153 -13.04 0.72 0.04
C GLU A 153 -12.51 1.97 -0.67
N CYS A 154 -12.49 3.11 0.01
CA CYS A 154 -11.98 4.36 -0.53
C CYS A 154 -10.49 4.29 -0.85
N SER A 155 -9.70 3.69 0.03
CA SER A 155 -8.28 3.44 -0.21
C SER A 155 -8.06 2.55 -1.43
N ALA A 156 -8.86 1.50 -1.58
CA ALA A 156 -8.79 0.61 -2.73
C ALA A 156 -9.17 1.32 -4.04
N GLN A 157 -10.24 2.12 -4.02
CA GLN A 157 -10.65 2.92 -5.18
C GLN A 157 -9.59 3.96 -5.55
N ALA A 158 -9.07 4.70 -4.58
CA ALA A 158 -8.01 5.67 -4.79
C ALA A 158 -6.74 5.01 -5.35
N TYR A 159 -6.36 3.84 -4.83
CA TYR A 159 -5.24 3.07 -5.35
C TYR A 159 -5.49 2.63 -6.80
N ALA A 160 -6.69 2.17 -7.11
CA ALA A 160 -7.06 1.73 -8.46
C ALA A 160 -7.01 2.85 -9.52
N THR A 161 -7.10 4.12 -9.12
CA THR A 161 -6.99 5.27 -10.04
C THR A 161 -5.56 5.68 -10.36
N LEU A 162 -4.56 5.08 -9.71
CA LEU A 162 -3.16 5.43 -9.93
C LEU A 162 -2.75 5.17 -11.38
N PRO A 163 -2.21 6.16 -12.10
CA PRO A 163 -1.77 5.98 -13.48
C PRO A 163 -0.76 4.85 -13.66
N GLN A 164 0.04 4.59 -12.62
CA GLN A 164 1.03 3.53 -12.61
C GLN A 164 0.42 2.13 -12.70
N LEU A 165 -0.84 1.95 -12.28
CA LEU A 165 -1.55 0.67 -12.35
C LEU A 165 -2.23 0.45 -13.70
N HIS A 166 -2.33 1.50 -14.54
CA HIS A 166 -2.87 1.41 -15.89
C HIS A 166 -1.75 1.03 -16.86
N GLY A 167 -1.61 -0.26 -17.12
CA GLY A 167 -0.61 -0.77 -18.03
C GLY A 167 -0.22 -2.21 -17.73
N SER A 168 0.69 -2.76 -18.52
CA SER A 168 1.21 -4.09 -18.26
C SER A 168 2.26 -4.04 -17.12
N LEU A 169 2.17 -5.00 -16.20
CA LEU A 169 3.15 -5.15 -15.12
C LEU A 169 4.59 -5.21 -15.65
N SER A 170 4.80 -5.90 -16.78
CA SER A 170 6.11 -5.99 -17.44
C SER A 170 6.64 -4.63 -17.89
N ALA A 171 5.79 -3.76 -18.44
CA ALA A 171 6.21 -2.42 -18.87
C ALA A 171 6.56 -1.54 -17.67
N LEU A 172 5.78 -1.62 -16.60
CA LEU A 172 6.04 -0.88 -15.36
C LEU A 172 7.35 -1.31 -14.71
N LEU A 173 7.58 -2.62 -14.57
CA LEU A 173 8.82 -3.17 -14.01
C LEU A 173 10.03 -2.80 -14.87
N PHE A 174 9.91 -2.91 -16.20
CA PHE A 174 10.99 -2.51 -17.11
C PHE A 174 11.34 -1.03 -16.94
N ARG A 175 10.34 -0.16 -16.91
CA ARG A 175 10.52 1.28 -16.72
C ARG A 175 11.15 1.59 -15.36
N SER A 176 10.65 1.00 -14.28
CA SER A 176 11.16 1.21 -12.93
C SER A 176 12.61 0.78 -12.79
N LEU A 177 12.95 -0.45 -13.22
CA LEU A 177 14.33 -0.96 -13.17
C LEU A 177 15.30 -0.14 -14.01
N ARG A 178 14.81 0.44 -15.12
CA ARG A 178 15.64 1.33 -15.97
C ARG A 178 15.85 2.70 -15.36
N LEU A 179 14.80 3.30 -14.78
CA LEU A 179 14.87 4.64 -14.19
C LEU A 179 15.75 4.67 -12.93
N HIS A 180 15.71 3.59 -12.16
CA HIS A 180 16.43 3.46 -10.90
C HIS A 180 17.58 2.45 -11.02
N SER A 181 18.33 2.50 -12.15
CA SER A 181 19.37 1.52 -12.50
C SER A 181 20.41 1.28 -11.41
N ASP A 182 20.69 2.29 -10.60
CA ASP A 182 21.75 2.28 -9.57
C ASP A 182 21.24 1.74 -8.20
N CYS A 183 19.92 1.59 -8.04
CA CYS A 183 19.37 0.96 -6.86
C CYS A 183 19.85 -0.50 -6.75
N ARG A 184 20.01 -0.97 -5.51
CA ARG A 184 20.61 -2.27 -5.22
C ARG A 184 19.58 -3.25 -4.70
N VAL A 185 19.74 -4.50 -5.13
CA VAL A 185 19.07 -5.69 -4.56
C VAL A 185 20.13 -6.54 -3.90
N ILE A 186 19.93 -6.85 -2.64
CA ILE A 186 20.80 -7.73 -1.88
C ILE A 186 20.12 -9.11 -1.80
N ASP A 187 20.83 -10.14 -2.22
CA ASP A 187 20.37 -11.54 -2.06
C ASP A 187 20.74 -12.03 -0.66
N GLY A 188 19.74 -12.26 0.18
CA GLY A 188 19.95 -12.75 1.54
C GLY A 188 20.40 -14.23 1.64
N ILE A 189 20.58 -14.93 0.51
CA ILE A 189 21.07 -16.32 0.50
C ILE A 189 22.60 -16.36 0.47
N ASP A 190 23.22 -15.47 -0.31
CA ASP A 190 24.66 -15.46 -0.56
C ASP A 190 25.30 -14.07 -0.42
N ASP A 191 24.56 -13.12 0.13
CA ASP A 191 24.96 -11.72 0.35
C ASP A 191 25.46 -11.00 -0.92
N THR A 192 25.18 -11.55 -2.09
CA THR A 192 25.53 -10.87 -3.34
C THR A 192 24.59 -9.72 -3.64
N THR A 193 25.16 -8.68 -4.26
CA THR A 193 24.43 -7.47 -4.60
C THR A 193 24.34 -7.32 -6.12
N LEU A 194 23.14 -7.04 -6.63
CA LEU A 194 22.90 -6.65 -8.01
C LEU A 194 22.33 -5.23 -8.06
N THR A 195 22.73 -4.45 -9.06
CA THR A 195 21.99 -3.23 -9.36
C THR A 195 20.70 -3.55 -10.12
N TYR A 196 19.73 -2.63 -10.10
CA TYR A 196 18.53 -2.77 -10.91
C TYR A 196 18.85 -2.86 -12.41
N GLY A 197 19.85 -2.12 -12.85
CA GLY A 197 20.35 -2.21 -14.23
C GLY A 197 20.88 -3.60 -14.59
N GLN A 198 21.67 -4.21 -13.71
CA GLN A 198 22.14 -5.58 -13.87
C GLN A 198 20.99 -6.60 -13.84
N LEU A 199 20.10 -6.46 -12.86
CA LEU A 199 18.91 -7.32 -12.76
C LEU A 199 18.05 -7.24 -14.02
N LEU A 200 17.84 -6.04 -14.55
CA LEU A 200 17.13 -5.82 -15.81
C LEU A 200 17.81 -6.50 -16.99
N ALA A 201 19.12 -6.27 -17.15
CA ALA A 201 19.89 -6.82 -18.27
C ALA A 201 19.85 -8.37 -18.28
N ILE A 202 20.08 -8.99 -17.12
CA ILE A 202 20.06 -10.45 -16.98
C ILE A 202 18.65 -10.99 -17.26
N SER A 203 17.60 -10.33 -16.70
CA SER A 203 16.22 -10.76 -16.90
C SER A 203 15.76 -10.65 -18.35
N VAL A 204 16.18 -9.61 -19.07
CA VAL A 204 15.88 -9.45 -20.51
C VAL A 204 16.62 -10.50 -21.35
N ALA A 205 17.89 -10.80 -21.03
CA ALA A 205 18.63 -11.85 -21.69
C ALA A 205 17.97 -13.22 -21.47
N PHE A 206 17.54 -13.49 -20.23
CA PHE A 206 16.81 -14.71 -19.90
C PHE A 206 15.45 -14.79 -20.61
N ALA A 207 14.72 -13.68 -20.70
CA ALA A 207 13.46 -13.61 -21.44
C ALA A 207 13.62 -13.97 -22.92
N LYS A 208 14.69 -13.48 -23.57
CA LYS A 208 15.01 -13.83 -24.97
C LYS A 208 15.29 -15.33 -25.13
N ARG A 209 16.00 -15.93 -24.18
CA ARG A 209 16.27 -17.39 -24.15
C ARG A 209 14.97 -18.14 -23.96
N LEU A 210 14.13 -17.74 -22.98
CA LEU A 210 12.89 -18.41 -22.65
C LEU A 210 11.90 -18.43 -23.83
N LYS A 211 11.81 -17.35 -24.61
CA LYS A 211 11.01 -17.31 -25.84
C LYS A 211 11.43 -18.33 -26.89
N LYS A 212 12.72 -18.69 -26.94
CA LYS A 212 13.23 -19.70 -27.89
C LYS A 212 12.99 -21.13 -27.42
N ILE A 213 12.93 -21.35 -26.08
CA ILE A 213 12.79 -22.69 -25.49
C ILE A 213 11.34 -23.16 -25.53
N THR A 214 10.39 -22.29 -25.20
CA THR A 214 8.99 -22.69 -25.09
C THR A 214 8.05 -21.61 -25.57
N SER A 215 6.98 -22.02 -26.26
CA SER A 215 5.84 -21.16 -26.62
C SER A 215 4.78 -21.12 -25.52
N ASN A 216 4.86 -21.99 -24.49
CA ASN A 216 3.85 -22.09 -23.45
C ASN A 216 3.66 -20.75 -22.73
N ARG A 217 2.41 -20.38 -22.49
CA ARG A 217 2.06 -19.13 -21.83
C ARG A 217 2.43 -19.14 -20.34
N ARG A 218 2.28 -20.29 -19.66
CA ARG A 218 2.59 -20.46 -18.25
C ARG A 218 3.89 -21.20 -18.10
N VAL A 219 4.75 -20.76 -17.17
CA VAL A 219 6.03 -21.39 -16.86
C VAL A 219 6.18 -21.50 -15.36
N GLY A 220 6.43 -22.69 -14.87
CA GLY A 220 6.66 -22.97 -13.46
C GLY A 220 8.02 -22.45 -12.99
N ILE A 221 8.10 -22.04 -11.76
CA ILE A 221 9.35 -21.65 -11.10
C ILE A 221 9.49 -22.46 -9.82
N ILE A 222 10.55 -23.25 -9.71
CA ILE A 222 10.90 -24.03 -8.54
C ILE A 222 12.27 -23.55 -8.08
N LEU A 223 12.30 -22.44 -7.36
CA LEU A 223 13.50 -21.78 -6.85
C LEU A 223 13.26 -21.24 -5.44
N PRO A 224 14.31 -21.17 -4.60
CA PRO A 224 14.23 -20.47 -3.33
C PRO A 224 14.10 -18.95 -3.56
N PRO A 225 13.56 -18.21 -2.58
CA PRO A 225 13.58 -16.75 -2.61
C PRO A 225 15.01 -16.23 -2.76
N GLY A 226 15.26 -15.37 -3.74
CA GLY A 226 16.59 -14.80 -4.00
C GLY A 226 16.70 -14.26 -5.42
N LYS A 227 17.92 -13.87 -5.83
CA LYS A 227 18.20 -13.28 -7.16
C LYS A 227 17.75 -14.19 -8.32
N GLY A 228 17.91 -15.51 -8.18
CA GLY A 228 17.50 -16.45 -9.21
C GLY A 228 15.99 -16.48 -9.44
N ALA A 229 15.21 -16.50 -8.37
CA ALA A 229 13.76 -16.41 -8.45
C ALA A 229 13.30 -15.05 -9.01
N ALA A 230 13.94 -13.96 -8.60
CA ALA A 230 13.66 -12.63 -9.14
C ALA A 230 13.90 -12.57 -10.66
N ILE A 231 15.06 -13.06 -11.13
CA ILE A 231 15.41 -13.10 -12.55
C ILE A 231 14.43 -14.01 -13.32
N ALA A 232 14.05 -15.15 -12.77
CA ALA A 232 13.10 -16.08 -13.40
C ALA A 232 11.70 -15.44 -13.56
N ASN A 233 11.20 -14.80 -12.51
CA ASN A 233 9.91 -14.12 -12.56
C ASN A 233 9.92 -12.94 -13.56
N LEU A 234 10.91 -12.06 -13.48
CA LEU A 234 11.08 -10.94 -14.42
C LEU A 234 11.26 -11.43 -15.86
N GLY A 235 12.06 -12.48 -16.06
CA GLY A 235 12.27 -13.09 -17.36
C GLY A 235 11.00 -13.64 -17.97
N CYS A 236 10.14 -14.29 -17.19
CA CYS A 236 8.83 -14.73 -17.64
C CYS A 236 7.96 -13.54 -18.05
N LEU A 237 7.86 -12.51 -17.23
CA LEU A 237 7.07 -11.32 -17.51
C LEU A 237 7.56 -10.58 -18.76
N PHE A 238 8.87 -10.41 -18.95
CA PHE A 238 9.45 -9.77 -20.13
C PHE A 238 9.34 -10.66 -21.39
N ALA A 239 9.21 -11.97 -21.20
CA ALA A 239 8.91 -12.88 -22.29
C ALA A 239 7.41 -12.88 -22.69
N GLY A 240 6.56 -12.16 -21.98
CA GLY A 240 5.10 -12.19 -22.16
C GLY A 240 4.45 -13.47 -21.61
N LYS A 241 5.11 -14.12 -20.65
CA LYS A 241 4.64 -15.35 -20.03
C LYS A 241 4.15 -15.10 -18.62
N THR A 242 3.35 -16.01 -18.10
CA THR A 242 2.85 -15.99 -16.73
C THR A 242 3.75 -16.88 -15.85
N PRO A 243 4.52 -16.32 -14.90
CA PRO A 243 5.27 -17.13 -13.94
C PRO A 243 4.31 -17.78 -12.94
N VAL A 244 4.54 -19.04 -12.64
CA VAL A 244 3.82 -19.81 -11.61
C VAL A 244 4.85 -20.32 -10.59
N ASN A 245 4.89 -19.69 -9.42
CA ASN A 245 5.83 -20.08 -8.38
C ASN A 245 5.29 -21.28 -7.61
N PHE A 246 6.09 -22.35 -7.53
CA PHE A 246 5.75 -23.56 -6.82
C PHE A 246 6.45 -23.63 -5.46
N ASN A 247 5.72 -24.07 -4.46
CA ASN A 247 6.29 -24.33 -3.15
C ASN A 247 7.00 -25.69 -3.15
N TYR A 248 8.32 -25.66 -3.13
CA TYR A 248 9.17 -26.86 -3.10
C TYR A 248 9.19 -27.60 -1.74
N SER A 249 8.62 -27.01 -0.70
CA SER A 249 8.44 -27.68 0.61
C SER A 249 7.04 -28.29 0.79
N ALA A 250 6.20 -28.22 -0.24
CA ALA A 250 4.89 -28.84 -0.21
C ALA A 250 5.00 -30.38 -0.32
N SER A 251 3.99 -31.09 0.16
CA SER A 251 3.89 -32.54 -0.07
C SER A 251 3.77 -32.87 -1.55
N GLU A 252 4.18 -34.07 -1.96
CA GLU A 252 4.10 -34.56 -3.34
C GLU A 252 2.69 -34.39 -3.92
N GLY A 253 1.65 -34.77 -3.16
CA GLY A 253 0.27 -34.63 -3.60
C GLY A 253 -0.16 -33.18 -3.80
N ALA A 254 0.27 -32.26 -2.93
CA ALA A 254 -0.01 -30.85 -3.08
C ALA A 254 0.73 -30.24 -4.27
N PHE A 255 1.98 -30.62 -4.50
CA PHE A 255 2.76 -30.21 -5.66
C PHE A 255 2.11 -30.70 -6.96
N ALA A 256 1.80 -32.00 -7.07
CA ALA A 256 1.15 -32.59 -8.23
C ALA A 256 -0.22 -31.92 -8.53
N SER A 257 -1.01 -31.65 -7.48
CA SER A 257 -2.27 -30.92 -7.61
C SER A 257 -2.05 -29.51 -8.17
N SER A 258 -1.04 -28.78 -7.67
CA SER A 258 -0.70 -27.43 -8.15
C SER A 258 -0.26 -27.43 -9.60
N VAL A 259 0.53 -28.40 -10.03
CA VAL A 259 0.94 -28.59 -11.43
C VAL A 259 -0.27 -28.83 -12.32
N LYS A 260 -1.16 -29.76 -11.91
CA LYS A 260 -2.39 -30.05 -12.66
C LYS A 260 -3.30 -28.85 -12.80
N GLN A 261 -3.52 -28.10 -11.71
CA GLN A 261 -4.38 -26.91 -11.71
C GLN A 261 -3.80 -25.76 -12.52
N SER A 262 -2.49 -25.56 -12.47
CA SER A 262 -1.83 -24.47 -13.21
C SER A 262 -1.65 -24.78 -14.70
N GLY A 263 -1.66 -26.03 -15.12
CA GLY A 263 -1.43 -26.46 -16.50
C GLY A 263 -0.03 -26.06 -16.98
N VAL A 264 0.98 -26.21 -16.12
CA VAL A 264 2.38 -25.92 -16.42
C VAL A 264 3.09 -27.18 -16.88
N ASP A 265 3.80 -27.08 -18.02
CA ASP A 265 4.61 -28.18 -18.58
C ASP A 265 6.11 -27.90 -18.52
N TRP A 266 6.51 -26.63 -18.36
CA TRP A 266 7.91 -26.21 -18.29
C TRP A 266 8.25 -25.55 -16.99
N PHE A 267 9.40 -25.92 -16.42
CA PHE A 267 9.79 -25.47 -15.07
C PHE A 267 11.19 -24.84 -15.09
N ILE A 268 11.33 -23.68 -14.51
CA ILE A 268 12.62 -23.00 -14.29
C ILE A 268 13.15 -23.41 -12.92
N THR A 269 14.39 -23.86 -12.88
CA THR A 269 15.11 -24.16 -11.65
C THR A 269 16.62 -23.95 -11.84
N ALA A 270 17.43 -24.24 -10.83
CA ALA A 270 18.88 -24.16 -10.88
C ALA A 270 19.50 -25.50 -10.49
N ASP A 271 20.56 -25.91 -11.18
CA ASP A 271 21.27 -27.18 -10.92
C ASP A 271 21.78 -27.25 -9.47
N THR A 272 22.33 -26.16 -8.95
CA THR A 272 22.76 -26.07 -7.55
C THR A 272 21.61 -26.25 -6.56
N PHE A 273 20.40 -25.84 -6.91
CA PHE A 273 19.21 -26.02 -6.08
C PHE A 273 18.68 -27.45 -6.17
N MET A 274 18.70 -28.06 -7.34
CA MET A 274 18.31 -29.45 -7.52
C MET A 274 19.18 -30.37 -6.67
N ARG A 275 20.48 -30.14 -6.63
CA ARG A 275 21.43 -30.96 -5.81
C ARG A 275 21.17 -30.83 -4.30
N LYS A 276 20.63 -29.69 -3.84
CA LYS A 276 20.27 -29.50 -2.41
C LYS A 276 18.97 -30.19 -2.02
N LEU A 277 18.06 -30.40 -2.96
CA LEU A 277 16.74 -31.00 -2.72
C LEU A 277 16.67 -32.43 -3.31
N GLN A 278 17.50 -33.33 -2.82
CA GLN A 278 17.60 -34.71 -3.34
C GLN A 278 16.31 -35.51 -3.19
N HIS A 279 15.48 -35.21 -2.20
CA HIS A 279 14.22 -35.93 -1.94
C HIS A 279 13.01 -35.34 -2.66
N PHE A 280 13.19 -34.24 -3.38
CA PHE A 280 12.10 -33.62 -4.13
C PHE A 280 11.87 -34.34 -5.45
N LEU A 281 10.63 -34.71 -5.76
CA LEU A 281 10.27 -35.31 -7.03
C LEU A 281 10.26 -34.26 -8.15
N TRP A 282 11.42 -34.15 -8.79
CA TRP A 282 11.58 -33.20 -9.88
C TRP A 282 10.78 -33.62 -11.11
N PRO A 283 10.18 -32.61 -11.84
CA PRO A 283 9.66 -32.88 -13.17
C PRO A 283 10.72 -33.51 -14.09
N PRO A 284 10.31 -34.18 -15.19
CA PRO A 284 11.24 -34.77 -16.14
C PRO A 284 12.30 -33.77 -16.62
N GLN A 285 13.54 -34.18 -16.75
CA GLN A 285 14.66 -33.30 -17.10
C GLN A 285 14.43 -32.51 -18.40
N ARG A 286 13.71 -33.10 -19.37
CA ARG A 286 13.33 -32.45 -20.63
C ARG A 286 12.44 -31.25 -20.46
N ASP A 287 11.70 -31.18 -19.36
CA ASP A 287 10.74 -30.11 -19.03
C ASP A 287 11.37 -29.04 -18.09
N LEU A 288 12.67 -29.18 -17.77
CA LEU A 288 13.42 -28.28 -16.93
C LEU A 288 14.21 -27.24 -17.74
N ILE A 289 14.11 -26.01 -17.34
CA ILE A 289 14.91 -24.88 -17.84
C ILE A 289 15.86 -24.46 -16.74
N LEU A 290 17.13 -24.77 -16.92
CA LEU A 290 18.15 -24.43 -15.93
C LEU A 290 18.56 -22.96 -16.07
N ILE A 291 18.49 -22.22 -14.97
CA ILE A 291 19.07 -20.89 -14.84
C ILE A 291 20.46 -21.04 -14.22
N CYS A 292 21.49 -20.61 -14.94
CA CYS A 292 22.83 -20.51 -14.38
C CYS A 292 22.90 -19.22 -13.59
N LEU A 293 23.02 -19.31 -12.30
CA LEU A 293 23.33 -18.21 -11.41
C LEU A 293 24.87 -18.12 -11.35
N LEU A 294 25.42 -17.16 -12.07
CA LEU A 294 26.83 -16.81 -11.96
C LEU A 294 27.09 -16.11 -10.64
#